data_41b585a6580a68b7cad470b5b174d8b0
#
_entry.id   41b585a6580a68b7cad470b5b174d8b0
#
_cell.length_a   1.000
_cell.length_b   1.000
_cell.length_c   1.000
_cell.angle_alpha   90.00
_cell.angle_beta   90.00
_cell.angle_gamma   90.00
#
_symmetry.space_group_name_H-M   'P 1'
#
loop_
_entity.id
_entity.type
_entity.pdbx_description
1 polymer ?
#
loop_
_entity_poly.entity_id
_entity_poly.type
_entity_poly.pdbx_seq_one_letter_code
_entity_poly.pdbx_strand_id
1 'polypeptide(L)'
;MKRGGGRDSGHDSSEEGIAEKSKRLRAAICRNWNQVFHMPDLWRCFEFELNQPATSYLKATHPELIKQIIKRHSNHLQYVSFKVDSSKESAEAACDILSQLVNCSLKTLGLISTARPSFMDLPKSHFISALTVVFVNSKSLSSLKIDDTPVDDPSLKVLVANNSDTLKLLKMSSCPHVSPAGILCVADQCHGLRELALNYHLLSDELLLALSSEKHVRLEHLRIDVVSENPGQTHFHTIQKSSWDAFIRHSPKVNLVMYFFLYEEEFDPFFRYEIPATHLYFGRSVSKDVLGRVGMTCPRLVELVVCANGLRPLDEELIRIAERCKNLSAIGLGECEVSCSAFVEFVKMCGGRLSQLSIMEEVLIPDQKYSLEQIHWEVSKHLGRVWFPDMMPTW
;
A
#
# COMPACT_ATOMS: atom_id res chain seq x y z
N MET A 1 -74.23 -58.47 19.71
CA MET A 1 -73.00 -58.52 18.92
C MET A 1 -72.86 -57.23 18.11
N LYS A 2 -72.10 -56.31 18.56
CA LYS A 2 -71.50 -55.21 17.74
C LYS A 2 -70.27 -54.62 18.49
N ARG A 3 -69.13 -54.77 17.92
CA ARG A 3 -67.86 -54.26 18.40
C ARG A 3 -67.78 -52.80 18.07
N GLY A 4 -67.47 -51.90 19.05
CA GLY A 4 -67.15 -50.56 18.83
C GLY A 4 -65.62 -50.38 18.79
N GLY A 5 -65.12 -49.81 17.72
CA GLY A 5 -63.72 -49.45 17.60
C GLY A 5 -63.48 -48.05 18.18
N GLY A 6 -62.58 -47.93 19.14
CA GLY A 6 -62.04 -46.65 19.58
C GLY A 6 -60.99 -46.16 18.55
N ARG A 7 -61.13 -44.91 18.14
CA ARG A 7 -60.10 -44.19 17.36
C ARG A 7 -59.19 -43.42 18.32
N ASP A 8 -57.97 -43.73 18.22
CA ASP A 8 -56.87 -43.01 18.82
C ASP A 8 -56.72 -41.61 18.15
N SER A 9 -56.90 -40.53 18.91
CA SER A 9 -56.78 -39.17 18.46
C SER A 9 -55.79 -38.36 19.30
N GLY A 10 -54.65 -38.96 19.58
CA GLY A 10 -53.67 -38.39 20.47
C GLY A 10 -52.34 -37.87 19.87
N HIS A 11 -52.13 -37.94 18.52
CA HIS A 11 -50.80 -37.71 17.95
C HIS A 11 -50.65 -36.44 17.09
N ASP A 12 -51.72 -35.70 16.83
CA ASP A 12 -51.68 -34.55 15.88
C ASP A 12 -51.36 -33.19 16.55
N SER A 13 -51.58 -33.07 17.85
CA SER A 13 -51.40 -31.75 18.55
C SER A 13 -49.95 -31.45 18.99
N SER A 14 -49.06 -32.44 18.98
CA SER A 14 -47.65 -32.21 19.38
C SER A 14 -46.77 -31.75 18.21
N GLU A 15 -47.00 -32.22 17.01
CA GLU A 15 -46.23 -31.83 15.81
C GLU A 15 -46.60 -30.43 15.33
N GLU A 16 -47.87 -30.04 15.36
CA GLU A 16 -48.28 -28.67 15.07
C GLU A 16 -47.68 -27.66 16.07
N GLY A 17 -47.59 -28.01 17.35
CA GLY A 17 -46.97 -27.16 18.37
C GLY A 17 -45.47 -26.95 18.20
N ILE A 18 -44.76 -28.00 17.72
CA ILE A 18 -43.31 -27.92 17.45
C ILE A 18 -43.05 -27.09 16.16
N ALA A 19 -43.85 -27.27 15.11
CA ALA A 19 -43.74 -26.51 13.86
C ALA A 19 -44.02 -25.01 14.09
N GLU A 20 -45.03 -24.67 14.87
CA GLU A 20 -45.38 -23.29 15.22
C GLU A 20 -44.29 -22.64 16.10
N LYS A 21 -43.73 -23.38 17.06
CA LYS A 21 -42.61 -22.91 17.89
C LYS A 21 -41.33 -22.67 17.07
N SER A 22 -41.06 -23.53 16.10
CA SER A 22 -39.97 -23.39 15.13
C SER A 22 -40.13 -22.15 14.25
N LYS A 23 -41.36 -21.89 13.72
CA LYS A 23 -41.67 -20.68 12.96
C LYS A 23 -41.49 -19.41 13.79
N ARG A 24 -41.95 -19.38 15.04
CA ARG A 24 -41.80 -18.25 15.97
C ARG A 24 -40.31 -17.99 16.29
N LEU A 25 -39.51 -19.03 16.49
CA LEU A 25 -38.08 -18.93 16.76
C LEU A 25 -37.35 -18.36 15.53
N ARG A 26 -37.63 -18.88 14.33
CA ARG A 26 -37.08 -18.34 13.08
C ARG A 26 -37.45 -16.87 12.87
N ALA A 27 -38.73 -16.52 13.08
CA ALA A 27 -39.20 -15.15 12.99
C ALA A 27 -38.55 -14.20 14.03
N ALA A 28 -38.25 -14.70 15.23
CA ALA A 28 -37.53 -13.93 16.26
C ALA A 28 -36.06 -13.75 15.90
N ILE A 29 -35.40 -14.80 15.40
CA ILE A 29 -34.02 -14.72 14.89
C ILE A 29 -33.94 -13.71 13.72
N CYS A 30 -34.83 -13.80 12.74
CA CYS A 30 -34.91 -12.86 11.61
C CYS A 30 -35.14 -11.42 12.06
N ARG A 31 -35.97 -11.18 13.08
CA ARG A 31 -36.19 -9.84 13.65
C ARG A 31 -34.96 -9.31 14.36
N ASN A 32 -34.27 -10.11 15.17
CA ASN A 32 -33.04 -9.71 15.84
C ASN A 32 -31.93 -9.40 14.83
N TRP A 33 -31.74 -10.25 13.80
CA TRP A 33 -30.78 -9.98 12.72
C TRP A 33 -31.14 -8.72 11.94
N ASN A 34 -32.41 -8.47 11.68
CA ASN A 34 -32.85 -7.24 11.02
C ASN A 34 -32.59 -6.00 11.88
N GLN A 35 -32.76 -6.09 13.20
CA GLN A 35 -32.40 -4.99 14.12
C GLN A 35 -30.89 -4.73 14.12
N VAL A 36 -30.09 -5.80 14.22
CA VAL A 36 -28.60 -5.71 14.15
C VAL A 36 -28.17 -5.13 12.81
N PHE A 37 -28.76 -5.57 11.71
CA PHE A 37 -28.46 -5.06 10.35
C PHE A 37 -28.66 -3.54 10.22
N HIS A 38 -29.59 -2.97 10.98
CA HIS A 38 -29.86 -1.51 10.94
C HIS A 38 -29.07 -0.72 11.98
N MET A 39 -28.15 -1.36 12.74
CA MET A 39 -27.27 -0.62 13.65
C MET A 39 -26.25 0.21 12.87
N PRO A 40 -26.16 1.53 13.09
CA PRO A 40 -25.24 2.42 12.37
C PRO A 40 -23.78 2.00 12.44
N ASP A 41 -23.34 1.49 13.58
CA ASP A 41 -21.93 1.14 13.81
C ASP A 41 -21.45 -0.02 12.95
N LEU A 42 -22.33 -0.90 12.49
CA LEU A 42 -21.98 -1.98 11.56
C LEU A 42 -21.61 -1.47 10.17
N TRP A 43 -22.12 -0.29 9.79
CA TRP A 43 -21.95 0.28 8.46
C TRP A 43 -20.95 1.43 8.42
N ARG A 44 -20.23 1.67 9.50
CA ARG A 44 -19.21 2.74 9.56
C ARG A 44 -17.99 2.43 8.70
N CYS A 45 -17.56 1.16 8.69
CA CYS A 45 -16.38 0.70 7.96
C CYS A 45 -16.78 -0.47 7.05
N PHE A 46 -16.52 -0.33 5.76
CA PHE A 46 -16.83 -1.38 4.80
C PHE A 46 -15.78 -1.51 3.71
N GLU A 47 -15.35 -2.75 3.47
CA GLU A 47 -14.50 -3.12 2.36
C GLU A 47 -15.31 -4.00 1.38
N PHE A 48 -15.42 -3.54 0.14
CA PHE A 48 -16.11 -4.24 -0.91
C PHE A 48 -15.09 -4.93 -1.82
N GLU A 49 -15.18 -6.23 -1.93
CA GLU A 49 -14.34 -7.00 -2.82
C GLU A 49 -15.17 -7.42 -4.04
N LEU A 50 -14.79 -6.91 -5.21
CA LEU A 50 -15.43 -7.12 -6.48
C LEU A 50 -14.53 -8.00 -7.34
N ASN A 51 -14.83 -9.28 -7.41
CA ASN A 51 -14.11 -10.25 -8.22
C ASN A 51 -15.08 -10.93 -9.17
N GLN A 52 -14.59 -11.36 -10.33
CA GLN A 52 -15.41 -12.20 -11.21
C GLN A 52 -15.73 -13.54 -10.56
N PRO A 53 -16.94 -14.09 -10.79
CA PRO A 53 -17.40 -15.32 -10.14
C PRO A 53 -16.52 -16.55 -10.37
N ALA A 54 -15.66 -16.52 -11.40
CA ALA A 54 -14.82 -17.66 -11.77
C ALA A 54 -13.67 -17.96 -10.79
N THR A 55 -13.28 -17.04 -9.92
CA THR A 55 -12.04 -17.18 -9.13
C THR A 55 -12.23 -17.24 -7.61
N SER A 56 -13.37 -16.84 -7.06
CA SER A 56 -13.58 -16.93 -5.60
C SER A 56 -15.05 -16.82 -5.19
N TYR A 57 -15.72 -17.94 -5.04
CA TYR A 57 -17.11 -18.01 -4.54
C TYR A 57 -17.30 -17.56 -3.08
N LEU A 58 -16.24 -17.31 -2.33
CA LEU A 58 -16.30 -17.08 -0.89
C LEU A 58 -16.06 -15.64 -0.44
N LYS A 59 -15.54 -14.77 -1.31
CA LYS A 59 -15.12 -13.41 -0.92
C LYS A 59 -15.76 -12.28 -1.73
N ALA A 60 -16.26 -12.56 -2.94
CA ALA A 60 -16.86 -11.53 -3.77
C ALA A 60 -18.28 -11.19 -3.30
N THR A 61 -18.55 -9.90 -3.12
CA THR A 61 -19.90 -9.42 -2.81
C THR A 61 -20.60 -9.02 -4.11
N HIS A 62 -21.79 -9.58 -4.36
CA HIS A 62 -22.54 -9.26 -5.57
C HIS A 62 -22.85 -7.76 -5.64
N PRO A 63 -22.58 -7.04 -6.77
CA PRO A 63 -22.74 -5.60 -6.88
C PRO A 63 -24.13 -5.09 -6.50
N GLU A 64 -25.18 -5.81 -6.82
CA GLU A 64 -26.57 -5.43 -6.45
C GLU A 64 -26.81 -5.45 -4.93
N LEU A 65 -26.16 -6.36 -4.20
CA LEU A 65 -26.22 -6.37 -2.75
C LEU A 65 -25.50 -5.13 -2.18
N ILE A 66 -24.35 -4.77 -2.74
CA ILE A 66 -23.62 -3.56 -2.35
C ILE A 66 -24.45 -2.31 -2.59
N LYS A 67 -25.11 -2.20 -3.76
CA LYS A 67 -26.02 -1.10 -4.08
C LYS A 67 -27.17 -0.99 -3.06
N GLN A 68 -27.74 -2.12 -2.63
CA GLN A 68 -28.77 -2.13 -1.60
C GLN A 68 -28.25 -1.68 -0.23
N ILE A 69 -27.04 -2.10 0.16
CA ILE A 69 -26.38 -1.67 1.39
C ILE A 69 -26.20 -0.16 1.36
N ILE A 70 -25.60 0.38 0.29
CA ILE A 70 -25.36 1.81 0.12
C ILE A 70 -26.66 2.60 0.17
N LYS A 71 -27.69 2.18 -0.56
CA LYS A 71 -29.00 2.82 -0.55
C LYS A 71 -29.60 2.95 0.85
N ARG A 72 -29.33 2.00 1.74
CA ARG A 72 -29.91 1.96 3.10
C ARG A 72 -29.02 2.62 4.15
N HIS A 73 -27.71 2.58 3.97
CA HIS A 73 -26.75 2.87 5.02
C HIS A 73 -25.66 3.89 4.62
N SER A 74 -25.75 4.53 3.45
CA SER A 74 -24.75 5.48 2.97
C SER A 74 -24.42 6.59 3.97
N ASN A 75 -25.42 7.07 4.72
CA ASN A 75 -25.24 8.09 5.73
C ASN A 75 -24.39 7.66 6.95
N HIS A 76 -24.16 6.36 7.12
CA HIS A 76 -23.34 5.79 8.21
C HIS A 76 -21.93 5.47 7.76
N LEU A 77 -21.68 5.37 6.45
CA LEU A 77 -20.38 5.03 5.88
C LEU A 77 -19.36 6.15 6.13
N GLN A 78 -18.24 5.80 6.72
CA GLN A 78 -17.10 6.70 6.96
C GLN A 78 -15.79 6.18 6.37
N TYR A 79 -15.59 4.86 6.35
CA TYR A 79 -14.38 4.20 5.88
C TYR A 79 -14.79 3.16 4.83
N VAL A 80 -14.52 3.46 3.58
CA VAL A 80 -14.90 2.60 2.45
C VAL A 80 -13.69 2.29 1.60
N SER A 81 -13.50 1.02 1.26
CA SER A 81 -12.56 0.61 0.24
C SER A 81 -13.20 -0.34 -0.75
N PHE A 82 -12.77 -0.24 -2.01
CA PHE A 82 -13.15 -1.15 -3.08
C PHE A 82 -11.90 -1.89 -3.54
N LYS A 83 -11.89 -3.21 -3.38
CA LYS A 83 -10.90 -4.09 -4.00
C LYS A 83 -11.49 -4.63 -5.29
N VAL A 84 -10.79 -4.41 -6.39
CA VAL A 84 -11.19 -4.89 -7.72
C VAL A 84 -10.11 -5.81 -8.29
N ASP A 85 -10.52 -6.83 -9.01
CA ASP A 85 -9.63 -7.69 -9.77
C ASP A 85 -9.20 -7.02 -11.10
N SER A 86 -8.54 -7.76 -11.98
CA SER A 86 -8.12 -7.25 -13.30
C SER A 86 -9.26 -7.10 -14.30
N SER A 87 -10.52 -7.41 -13.93
CA SER A 87 -11.64 -7.34 -14.84
C SER A 87 -12.20 -5.93 -14.96
N LYS A 88 -12.58 -5.57 -16.18
CA LYS A 88 -13.24 -4.30 -16.46
C LYS A 88 -14.60 -4.20 -15.77
N GLU A 89 -15.32 -5.31 -15.70
CA GLU A 89 -16.65 -5.41 -15.08
C GLU A 89 -16.60 -5.09 -13.59
N SER A 90 -15.58 -5.55 -12.87
CA SER A 90 -15.39 -5.22 -11.46
C SER A 90 -15.10 -3.74 -11.25
N ALA A 91 -14.28 -3.15 -12.11
CA ALA A 91 -13.98 -1.72 -12.08
C ALA A 91 -15.20 -0.85 -12.44
N GLU A 92 -15.98 -1.25 -13.46
CA GLU A 92 -17.25 -0.60 -13.82
C GLU A 92 -18.25 -0.66 -12.66
N ALA A 93 -18.43 -1.83 -12.05
CA ALA A 93 -19.30 -2.00 -10.89
C ALA A 93 -18.88 -1.11 -9.71
N ALA A 94 -17.57 -1.01 -9.44
CA ALA A 94 -17.06 -0.10 -8.40
C ALA A 94 -17.40 1.36 -8.71
N CYS A 95 -17.23 1.82 -9.95
CA CYS A 95 -17.58 3.18 -10.35
C CYS A 95 -19.09 3.45 -10.27
N ASP A 96 -19.92 2.50 -10.66
CA ASP A 96 -21.38 2.61 -10.51
C ASP A 96 -21.79 2.75 -9.04
N ILE A 97 -21.11 2.04 -8.15
CA ILE A 97 -21.37 2.13 -6.71
C ILE A 97 -20.85 3.46 -6.15
N LEU A 98 -19.63 3.90 -6.54
CA LEU A 98 -19.07 5.20 -6.15
C LEU A 98 -20.03 6.36 -6.48
N SER A 99 -20.65 6.33 -7.66
CA SER A 99 -21.59 7.36 -8.11
C SER A 99 -22.85 7.47 -7.25
N GLN A 100 -23.14 6.47 -6.41
CA GLN A 100 -24.28 6.43 -5.50
C GLN A 100 -23.95 6.90 -4.07
N LEU A 101 -22.68 7.22 -3.78
CA LEU A 101 -22.22 7.70 -2.46
C LEU A 101 -22.52 9.19 -2.27
N VAL A 102 -23.78 9.60 -2.47
CA VAL A 102 -24.22 11.01 -2.46
C VAL A 102 -24.52 11.56 -1.07
N ASN A 103 -24.90 10.73 -0.11
CA ASN A 103 -25.30 11.14 1.23
C ASN A 103 -24.39 10.61 2.34
N CYS A 104 -23.11 10.39 2.03
CA CYS A 104 -22.13 9.88 2.99
C CYS A 104 -21.07 10.94 3.30
N SER A 105 -20.60 10.94 4.54
CA SER A 105 -19.46 11.75 5.00
C SER A 105 -18.23 10.87 5.13
N LEU A 106 -17.64 10.47 4.00
CA LEU A 106 -16.47 9.63 4.01
C LEU A 106 -15.27 10.34 4.64
N LYS A 107 -14.59 9.62 5.51
CA LYS A 107 -13.27 9.97 6.06
C LYS A 107 -12.15 9.28 5.33
N THR A 108 -12.41 8.07 4.83
CA THR A 108 -11.45 7.28 4.06
C THR A 108 -12.11 6.69 2.84
N LEU A 109 -11.46 6.87 1.70
CA LEU A 109 -11.75 6.16 0.46
C LEU A 109 -10.50 5.44 -0.03
N GLY A 110 -10.61 4.15 -0.31
CA GLY A 110 -9.59 3.34 -0.95
C GLY A 110 -10.11 2.70 -2.23
N LEU A 111 -9.39 2.87 -3.33
CA LEU A 111 -9.57 2.14 -4.58
C LEU A 111 -8.34 1.28 -4.77
N ILE A 112 -8.51 -0.03 -4.67
CA ILE A 112 -7.41 -1.00 -4.61
C ILE A 112 -7.55 -1.95 -5.79
N SER A 113 -6.58 -1.90 -6.70
CA SER A 113 -6.45 -2.88 -7.78
C SER A 113 -5.61 -4.05 -7.29
N THR A 114 -6.15 -5.26 -7.33
CA THR A 114 -5.39 -6.47 -6.94
C THR A 114 -4.55 -7.02 -8.08
N ALA A 115 -4.87 -6.60 -9.33
CA ALA A 115 -4.10 -6.92 -10.53
C ALA A 115 -4.31 -5.82 -11.57
N ARG A 116 -3.31 -5.59 -12.44
CA ARG A 116 -3.40 -4.60 -13.53
C ARG A 116 -3.96 -5.24 -14.81
N PRO A 117 -4.61 -4.45 -15.64
CA PRO A 117 -5.14 -3.11 -15.45
C PRO A 117 -6.59 -3.16 -14.96
N SER A 118 -7.00 -2.43 -13.96
CA SER A 118 -8.39 -2.42 -13.50
C SER A 118 -9.09 -1.09 -13.81
N PHE A 119 -8.96 -0.09 -12.97
CA PHE A 119 -9.58 1.23 -13.22
C PHE A 119 -9.03 1.93 -14.47
N MET A 120 -7.80 1.61 -14.90
CA MET A 120 -7.18 2.19 -16.09
C MET A 120 -7.83 1.75 -17.40
N ASP A 121 -8.55 0.63 -17.42
CA ASP A 121 -9.31 0.15 -18.59
C ASP A 121 -10.65 0.87 -18.78
N LEU A 122 -11.05 1.67 -17.81
CA LEU A 122 -12.30 2.41 -17.89
C LEU A 122 -12.17 3.68 -18.73
N PRO A 123 -13.25 4.13 -19.39
CA PRO A 123 -13.32 5.48 -19.92
C PRO A 123 -13.04 6.49 -18.81
N LYS A 124 -12.02 7.34 -19.00
CA LYS A 124 -11.62 8.35 -18.01
C LYS A 124 -12.80 9.17 -17.51
N SER A 125 -13.70 9.59 -18.40
CA SER A 125 -14.89 10.39 -18.06
C SER A 125 -15.83 9.67 -17.09
N HIS A 126 -16.00 8.34 -17.24
CA HIS A 126 -16.83 7.53 -16.33
C HIS A 126 -16.22 7.50 -14.92
N PHE A 127 -14.93 7.18 -14.83
CA PHE A 127 -14.20 7.16 -13.55
C PHE A 127 -14.23 8.53 -12.87
N ILE A 128 -13.89 9.60 -13.58
CA ILE A 128 -13.86 10.95 -13.04
C ILE A 128 -15.23 11.40 -12.55
N SER A 129 -16.29 11.09 -13.28
CA SER A 129 -17.67 11.42 -12.86
C SER A 129 -18.04 10.74 -11.54
N ALA A 130 -17.73 9.45 -11.42
CA ALA A 130 -17.97 8.68 -10.19
C ALA A 130 -17.17 9.21 -8.99
N LEU A 131 -15.89 9.50 -9.18
CA LEU A 131 -14.99 10.01 -8.14
C LEU A 131 -15.39 11.43 -7.69
N THR A 132 -15.80 12.28 -8.62
CA THR A 132 -16.27 13.65 -8.34
C THR A 132 -17.47 13.66 -7.41
N VAL A 133 -18.41 12.71 -7.55
CA VAL A 133 -19.53 12.56 -6.64
C VAL A 133 -19.06 12.44 -5.20
N VAL A 134 -18.06 11.60 -4.95
CA VAL A 134 -17.49 11.41 -3.61
C VAL A 134 -16.80 12.68 -3.11
N PHE A 135 -15.99 13.32 -3.94
CA PHE A 135 -15.22 14.52 -3.54
C PHE A 135 -16.12 15.71 -3.20
N VAL A 136 -17.23 15.87 -3.88
CA VAL A 136 -18.19 16.96 -3.63
C VAL A 136 -19.03 16.69 -2.38
N ASN A 137 -19.44 15.44 -2.18
CA ASN A 137 -20.35 15.08 -1.08
C ASN A 137 -19.61 14.83 0.25
N SER A 138 -18.35 14.37 0.21
CA SER A 138 -17.54 14.11 1.42
C SER A 138 -16.67 15.31 1.76
N LYS A 139 -17.02 16.04 2.83
CA LYS A 139 -16.28 17.24 3.29
C LYS A 139 -15.38 16.98 4.49
N SER A 140 -15.15 15.74 4.83
CA SER A 140 -14.29 15.31 5.93
C SER A 140 -13.30 14.22 5.52
N LEU A 141 -13.02 14.12 4.22
CA LEU A 141 -12.12 13.12 3.68
C LEU A 141 -10.68 13.39 4.20
N SER A 142 -10.17 12.46 4.99
CA SER A 142 -8.86 12.55 5.60
C SER A 142 -7.85 11.59 5.00
N SER A 143 -8.30 10.51 4.38
CA SER A 143 -7.44 9.51 3.75
C SER A 143 -8.00 9.09 2.39
N LEU A 144 -7.18 9.26 1.36
CA LEU A 144 -7.51 8.89 -0.02
C LEU A 144 -6.40 8.02 -0.59
N LYS A 145 -6.77 6.81 -1.05
CA LYS A 145 -5.89 5.87 -1.74
C LYS A 145 -6.49 5.59 -3.11
N ILE A 146 -5.84 6.07 -4.14
CA ILE A 146 -6.30 6.02 -5.55
C ILE A 146 -5.16 5.62 -6.49
N ASP A 147 -4.32 4.69 -6.04
CA ASP A 147 -3.23 4.16 -6.86
C ASP A 147 -3.80 3.46 -8.11
N ASP A 148 -3.05 3.49 -9.22
CA ASP A 148 -3.44 2.86 -10.49
C ASP A 148 -4.80 3.31 -11.04
N THR A 149 -5.06 4.62 -11.00
CA THR A 149 -6.33 5.19 -11.46
C THR A 149 -6.15 6.32 -12.48
N PRO A 150 -7.13 6.55 -13.37
CA PRO A 150 -7.08 7.64 -14.36
C PRO A 150 -7.51 9.00 -13.78
N VAL A 151 -7.25 9.24 -12.48
CA VAL A 151 -7.48 10.56 -11.85
C VAL A 151 -6.64 11.65 -12.53
N ASP A 152 -7.12 12.88 -12.54
CA ASP A 152 -6.50 14.02 -13.21
C ASP A 152 -6.46 15.29 -12.36
N ASP A 153 -5.75 16.31 -12.84
CA ASP A 153 -5.60 17.59 -12.15
C ASP A 153 -6.93 18.30 -11.82
N PRO A 154 -7.93 18.34 -12.73
CA PRO A 154 -9.24 18.88 -12.39
C PRO A 154 -9.91 18.16 -11.22
N SER A 155 -9.81 16.85 -11.14
CA SER A 155 -10.33 16.05 -10.03
C SER A 155 -9.65 16.38 -8.70
N LEU A 156 -8.33 16.58 -8.71
CA LEU A 156 -7.59 17.01 -7.53
C LEU A 156 -8.00 18.41 -7.06
N LYS A 157 -8.31 19.33 -7.97
CA LYS A 157 -8.85 20.64 -7.61
C LYS A 157 -10.19 20.54 -6.91
N VAL A 158 -11.08 19.64 -7.37
CA VAL A 158 -12.36 19.38 -6.69
C VAL A 158 -12.15 18.77 -5.31
N LEU A 159 -11.22 17.82 -5.17
CA LEU A 159 -10.83 17.25 -3.89
C LEU A 159 -10.40 18.34 -2.89
N VAL A 160 -9.48 19.17 -3.30
CA VAL A 160 -8.90 20.25 -2.48
C VAL A 160 -9.96 21.28 -2.10
N ALA A 161 -10.80 21.71 -3.05
CA ALA A 161 -11.87 22.69 -2.79
C ALA A 161 -12.85 22.24 -1.69
N ASN A 162 -12.99 20.94 -1.47
CA ASN A 162 -13.94 20.38 -0.50
C ASN A 162 -13.29 19.78 0.76
N ASN A 163 -11.99 19.41 0.71
CA ASN A 163 -11.35 18.61 1.76
C ASN A 163 -9.95 19.10 2.16
N SER A 164 -9.55 20.34 1.81
CA SER A 164 -8.20 20.86 2.12
C SER A 164 -7.85 20.80 3.61
N ASP A 165 -8.81 21.12 4.48
CA ASP A 165 -8.58 21.18 5.92
C ASP A 165 -8.53 19.79 6.60
N THR A 166 -9.01 18.76 5.92
CA THR A 166 -9.16 17.43 6.51
C THR A 166 -8.21 16.38 5.95
N LEU A 167 -7.67 16.59 4.73
CA LEU A 167 -6.83 15.62 4.05
C LEU A 167 -5.47 15.46 4.76
N LYS A 168 -5.17 14.23 5.21
CA LYS A 168 -3.95 13.87 5.93
C LYS A 168 -3.11 12.83 5.19
N LEU A 169 -3.75 11.99 4.39
CA LEU A 169 -3.10 10.93 3.62
C LEU A 169 -3.60 10.94 2.18
N LEU A 170 -2.65 11.00 1.24
CA LEU A 170 -2.91 10.84 -0.19
C LEU A 170 -1.93 9.83 -0.78
N LYS A 171 -2.46 8.72 -1.31
CA LYS A 171 -1.70 7.74 -2.11
C LYS A 171 -2.24 7.72 -3.52
N MET A 172 -1.36 7.98 -4.48
CA MET A 172 -1.71 8.12 -5.90
C MET A 172 -0.55 7.71 -6.82
N SER A 173 0.09 6.60 -6.50
CA SER A 173 1.08 6.00 -7.39
C SER A 173 0.43 5.50 -8.67
N SER A 174 1.14 5.60 -9.80
CA SER A 174 0.65 5.15 -11.12
C SER A 174 -0.64 5.86 -11.58
N CYS A 175 -0.69 7.19 -11.41
CA CYS A 175 -1.78 8.05 -11.90
C CYS A 175 -1.27 8.90 -13.09
N PRO A 176 -1.33 8.40 -14.34
CA PRO A 176 -0.63 9.00 -15.48
C PRO A 176 -1.22 10.34 -15.97
N HIS A 177 -2.43 10.69 -15.54
CA HIS A 177 -3.11 11.93 -15.94
C HIS A 177 -2.93 13.08 -14.94
N VAL A 178 -2.16 12.85 -13.86
CA VAL A 178 -1.78 13.91 -12.92
C VAL A 178 -0.46 14.51 -13.33
N SER A 179 -0.38 15.83 -13.26
CA SER A 179 0.84 16.59 -13.54
C SER A 179 1.53 17.08 -12.25
N PRO A 180 2.79 17.51 -12.31
CA PRO A 180 3.44 18.20 -11.18
C PRO A 180 2.66 19.40 -10.66
N ALA A 181 1.97 20.14 -11.53
CA ALA A 181 1.12 21.26 -11.14
C ALA A 181 -0.13 20.81 -10.35
N GLY A 182 -0.69 19.66 -10.69
CA GLY A 182 -1.83 19.08 -9.97
C GLY A 182 -1.48 18.71 -8.53
N ILE A 183 -0.36 18.02 -8.32
CA ILE A 183 0.07 17.66 -6.97
C ILE A 183 0.57 18.87 -6.17
N LEU A 184 1.20 19.83 -6.82
CA LEU A 184 1.61 21.08 -6.18
C LEU A 184 0.39 21.85 -5.63
N CYS A 185 -0.72 21.90 -6.38
CA CYS A 185 -1.98 22.48 -5.91
C CYS A 185 -2.50 21.80 -4.64
N VAL A 186 -2.34 20.47 -4.51
CA VAL A 186 -2.71 19.74 -3.29
C VAL A 186 -1.80 20.16 -2.13
N ALA A 187 -0.49 20.20 -2.33
CA ALA A 187 0.48 20.59 -1.29
C ALA A 187 0.27 22.04 -0.82
N ASP A 188 -0.03 22.95 -1.73
CA ASP A 188 -0.23 24.38 -1.42
C ASP A 188 -1.47 24.63 -0.57
N GLN A 189 -2.47 23.77 -0.60
CA GLN A 189 -3.74 23.99 0.08
C GLN A 189 -4.02 22.98 1.20
N CYS A 190 -3.53 21.74 1.09
CA CYS A 190 -3.76 20.70 2.10
C CYS A 190 -2.64 20.71 3.15
N HIS A 191 -2.60 21.73 3.99
CA HIS A 191 -1.53 21.94 4.97
C HIS A 191 -1.48 20.89 6.08
N GLY A 192 -2.54 20.10 6.25
CA GLY A 192 -2.64 19.00 7.21
C GLY A 192 -2.07 17.67 6.72
N LEU A 193 -1.51 17.62 5.51
CA LEU A 193 -1.01 16.38 4.91
C LEU A 193 0.18 15.82 5.67
N ARG A 194 0.11 14.53 6.07
CA ARG A 194 1.14 13.81 6.82
C ARG A 194 1.77 12.68 6.04
N GLU A 195 1.02 12.08 5.11
CA GLU A 195 1.47 10.97 4.27
C GLU A 195 1.16 11.27 2.81
N LEU A 196 2.18 11.15 1.98
CA LEU A 196 2.07 11.32 0.53
C LEU A 196 2.80 10.17 -0.18
N ALA A 197 2.12 9.55 -1.15
CA ALA A 197 2.73 8.56 -2.04
C ALA A 197 2.45 8.95 -3.50
N LEU A 198 3.50 8.99 -4.32
CA LEU A 198 3.44 9.43 -5.72
C LEU A 198 4.57 8.82 -6.56
N ASN A 199 4.45 8.94 -7.88
CA ASN A 199 5.55 8.60 -8.78
C ASN A 199 6.58 9.74 -8.86
N TYR A 200 7.82 9.39 -9.17
CA TYR A 200 8.93 10.35 -9.23
C TYR A 200 8.72 11.50 -10.22
N HIS A 201 8.01 11.28 -11.33
CA HIS A 201 7.73 12.34 -12.29
C HIS A 201 6.87 13.49 -11.74
N LEU A 202 6.14 13.26 -10.65
CA LEU A 202 5.35 14.26 -9.93
C LEU A 202 6.16 15.01 -8.87
N LEU A 203 7.31 14.48 -8.47
CA LEU A 203 8.20 15.11 -7.52
C LEU A 203 8.90 16.30 -8.18
N SER A 204 8.94 17.44 -7.50
CA SER A 204 9.66 18.63 -7.97
C SER A 204 10.26 19.38 -6.79
N ASP A 205 11.19 20.29 -7.11
CA ASP A 205 11.76 21.19 -6.10
C ASP A 205 10.67 22.06 -5.46
N GLU A 206 9.72 22.55 -6.27
CA GLU A 206 8.58 23.36 -5.84
C GLU A 206 7.67 22.55 -4.89
N LEU A 207 7.43 21.28 -5.17
CA LEU A 207 6.64 20.41 -4.29
C LEU A 207 7.31 20.25 -2.92
N LEU A 208 8.61 19.96 -2.88
CA LEU A 208 9.34 19.82 -1.63
C LEU A 208 9.36 21.13 -0.83
N LEU A 209 9.48 22.27 -1.49
CA LEU A 209 9.42 23.57 -0.86
C LEU A 209 8.02 23.90 -0.32
N ALA A 210 6.97 23.57 -1.05
CA ALA A 210 5.58 23.72 -0.59
C ALA A 210 5.32 22.91 0.68
N LEU A 211 5.75 21.63 0.69
CA LEU A 211 5.67 20.73 1.86
C LEU A 211 6.55 21.19 3.04
N SER A 212 7.48 22.10 2.80
CA SER A 212 8.40 22.65 3.80
C SER A 212 7.96 24.01 4.31
N SER A 213 6.81 24.52 3.89
CA SER A 213 6.31 25.82 4.32
C SER A 213 5.93 25.80 5.82
N GLU A 214 6.04 26.95 6.49
CA GLU A 214 5.67 27.09 7.91
C GLU A 214 4.19 26.79 8.19
N LYS A 215 3.33 26.91 7.17
CA LYS A 215 1.90 26.58 7.25
C LYS A 215 1.64 25.09 7.26
N HIS A 216 2.56 24.30 6.72
CA HIS A 216 2.40 22.85 6.55
C HIS A 216 2.78 22.13 7.85
N VAL A 217 2.00 21.12 8.24
CA VAL A 217 2.41 20.19 9.30
C VAL A 217 3.62 19.38 8.82
N ARG A 218 4.40 18.86 9.77
CA ARG A 218 5.53 17.99 9.44
C ARG A 218 5.03 16.71 8.77
N LEU A 219 5.58 16.42 7.61
CA LEU A 219 5.29 15.17 6.91
C LEU A 219 5.88 13.99 7.70
N GLU A 220 5.15 12.92 7.81
CA GLU A 220 5.55 11.69 8.51
C GLU A 220 6.07 10.64 7.52
N HIS A 221 5.43 10.53 6.35
CA HIS A 221 5.81 9.58 5.31
C HIS A 221 5.74 10.23 3.93
N LEU A 222 6.83 10.10 3.16
CA LEU A 222 6.88 10.39 1.73
C LEU A 222 7.36 9.14 1.00
N ARG A 223 6.46 8.55 0.21
CA ARG A 223 6.78 7.41 -0.67
C ARG A 223 6.89 7.89 -2.10
N ILE A 224 7.96 7.48 -2.77
CA ILE A 224 8.25 7.82 -4.16
C ILE A 224 8.50 6.53 -4.93
N ASP A 225 7.67 6.27 -5.92
CA ASP A 225 7.83 5.15 -6.83
C ASP A 225 8.56 5.62 -8.10
N VAL A 226 9.75 5.10 -8.35
CA VAL A 226 10.60 5.41 -9.48
C VAL A 226 10.55 4.24 -10.44
N VAL A 227 9.71 4.35 -11.48
CA VAL A 227 9.39 3.24 -12.37
C VAL A 227 9.70 3.61 -13.81
N SER A 228 10.37 2.70 -14.53
CA SER A 228 10.53 2.74 -15.96
C SER A 228 9.99 1.45 -16.58
N GLU A 229 9.11 1.57 -17.54
CA GLU A 229 8.51 0.41 -18.21
C GLU A 229 9.37 -0.09 -19.38
N ASN A 230 10.08 0.83 -20.05
CA ASN A 230 10.91 0.53 -21.20
C ASN A 230 12.30 1.15 -21.06
N PRO A 231 13.38 0.40 -21.38
CA PRO A 231 14.75 0.88 -21.23
C PRO A 231 14.98 2.14 -22.08
N GLY A 232 15.61 3.15 -21.47
CA GLY A 232 16.05 4.36 -22.16
C GLY A 232 14.95 5.31 -22.62
N GLN A 233 13.68 5.04 -22.33
CA GLN A 233 12.57 5.92 -22.73
C GLN A 233 12.24 6.98 -21.68
N THR A 234 12.61 6.75 -20.43
CA THR A 234 12.30 7.66 -19.33
C THR A 234 13.51 8.51 -18.96
N HIS A 235 13.39 9.82 -19.12
CA HIS A 235 14.37 10.78 -18.64
C HIS A 235 13.96 11.29 -17.26
N PHE A 236 14.69 10.91 -16.25
CA PHE A 236 14.44 11.37 -14.88
C PHE A 236 15.16 12.70 -14.64
N HIS A 237 14.42 13.69 -14.14
CA HIS A 237 14.98 14.96 -13.71
C HIS A 237 15.72 14.79 -12.37
N THR A 238 16.50 15.77 -11.99
CA THR A 238 17.25 15.78 -10.73
C THR A 238 16.60 16.77 -9.77
N ILE A 239 16.36 16.35 -8.54
CA ILE A 239 15.93 17.23 -7.45
C ILE A 239 17.16 17.85 -6.81
N GLN A 240 17.12 19.14 -6.55
CA GLN A 240 18.25 19.86 -5.96
C GLN A 240 18.49 19.48 -4.50
N LYS A 241 19.78 19.42 -4.12
CA LYS A 241 20.16 19.18 -2.71
C LYS A 241 19.52 20.18 -1.75
N SER A 242 19.46 21.46 -2.14
CA SER A 242 18.84 22.51 -1.33
C SER A 242 17.37 22.26 -0.99
N SER A 243 16.63 21.65 -1.91
CA SER A 243 15.22 21.31 -1.71
C SER A 243 15.07 20.15 -0.73
N TRP A 244 15.92 19.12 -0.83
CA TRP A 244 15.99 18.05 0.17
C TRP A 244 16.38 18.58 1.55
N ASP A 245 17.38 19.47 1.63
CA ASP A 245 17.84 20.07 2.89
C ASP A 245 16.72 20.90 3.56
N ALA A 246 15.95 21.66 2.77
CA ALA A 246 14.79 22.41 3.27
C ALA A 246 13.71 21.46 3.79
N PHE A 247 13.40 20.42 3.04
CA PHE A 247 12.39 19.41 3.38
C PHE A 247 12.73 18.70 4.69
N ILE A 248 13.97 18.25 4.87
CA ILE A 248 14.41 17.56 6.09
C ILE A 248 14.49 18.52 7.28
N ARG A 249 14.86 19.77 7.07
CA ARG A 249 14.87 20.78 8.14
C ARG A 249 13.45 20.99 8.68
N HIS A 250 12.46 21.03 7.81
CA HIS A 250 11.05 21.14 8.19
C HIS A 250 10.52 19.85 8.82
N SER A 251 10.79 18.70 8.22
CA SER A 251 10.28 17.38 8.62
C SER A 251 11.41 16.40 8.97
N PRO A 252 12.13 16.60 10.09
CA PRO A 252 13.36 15.85 10.39
C PRO A 252 13.14 14.36 10.70
N LYS A 253 11.92 13.97 11.03
CA LYS A 253 11.55 12.57 11.35
C LYS A 253 10.81 11.88 10.21
N VAL A 254 10.72 12.48 9.03
CA VAL A 254 10.03 11.89 7.89
C VAL A 254 10.70 10.58 7.47
N ASN A 255 9.89 9.58 7.18
CA ASN A 255 10.29 8.39 6.48
C ASN A 255 10.22 8.67 4.97
N LEU A 256 11.37 8.83 4.33
CA LEU A 256 11.48 8.92 2.88
C LEU A 256 11.72 7.52 2.32
N VAL A 257 10.70 6.98 1.66
CA VAL A 257 10.67 5.63 1.10
C VAL A 257 10.76 5.73 -0.42
N MET A 258 11.74 5.09 -1.03
CA MET A 258 11.89 5.10 -2.49
C MET A 258 11.92 3.66 -3.02
N TYR A 259 11.04 3.39 -3.97
CA TYR A 259 11.00 2.13 -4.72
C TYR A 259 11.56 2.36 -6.11
N PHE A 260 12.64 1.66 -6.44
CA PHE A 260 13.27 1.72 -7.75
C PHE A 260 12.96 0.48 -8.57
N PHE A 261 12.30 0.69 -9.68
CA PHE A 261 12.03 -0.34 -10.68
C PHE A 261 12.55 0.17 -12.03
N LEU A 262 13.89 0.27 -12.13
CA LEU A 262 14.64 0.90 -13.20
C LEU A 262 15.57 -0.10 -13.89
N TYR A 263 15.98 0.23 -15.10
CA TYR A 263 17.14 -0.39 -15.75
C TYR A 263 18.43 0.26 -15.27
N GLU A 264 19.54 -0.47 -15.36
CA GLU A 264 20.82 -0.04 -14.78
C GLU A 264 21.28 1.34 -15.31
N GLU A 265 21.12 1.61 -16.59
CA GLU A 265 21.51 2.85 -17.25
C GLU A 265 20.67 4.08 -16.82
N GLU A 266 19.54 3.88 -16.19
CA GLU A 266 18.61 4.94 -15.78
C GLU A 266 18.91 5.52 -14.40
N PHE A 267 19.85 4.92 -13.66
CA PHE A 267 20.22 5.40 -12.32
C PHE A 267 21.12 6.64 -12.30
N ASP A 268 21.59 7.11 -13.44
CA ASP A 268 22.55 8.22 -13.49
C ASP A 268 22.09 9.50 -12.78
N PRO A 269 20.82 9.92 -12.81
CA PRO A 269 20.36 11.10 -12.06
C PRO A 269 20.31 10.94 -10.55
N PHE A 270 20.32 9.68 -10.05
CA PHE A 270 20.11 9.37 -8.64
C PHE A 270 21.44 9.18 -7.88
N PHE A 271 21.40 9.43 -6.59
CA PHE A 271 22.53 9.22 -5.67
C PHE A 271 23.82 9.98 -6.03
N ARG A 272 23.71 11.14 -6.73
CA ARG A 272 24.84 11.99 -7.05
C ARG A 272 25.32 12.83 -5.85
N TYR A 273 24.42 13.12 -4.93
CA TYR A 273 24.66 13.82 -3.68
C TYR A 273 23.76 13.24 -2.59
N GLU A 274 23.93 13.75 -1.37
CA GLU A 274 23.20 13.26 -0.23
C GLU A 274 21.69 13.39 -0.42
N ILE A 275 21.01 12.25 -0.28
CA ILE A 275 19.55 12.11 -0.31
C ILE A 275 19.09 11.64 1.06
N PRO A 276 18.04 12.23 1.65
CA PRO A 276 17.61 11.89 3.00
C PRO A 276 16.77 10.61 3.05
N ALA A 277 16.97 9.67 2.14
CA ALA A 277 16.26 8.40 2.08
C ALA A 277 16.45 7.59 3.35
N THR A 278 15.35 7.06 3.87
CA THR A 278 15.32 6.16 5.03
C THR A 278 15.06 4.72 4.63
N HIS A 279 14.34 4.48 3.54
CA HIS A 279 14.00 3.16 3.04
C HIS A 279 14.22 3.12 1.54
N LEU A 280 15.00 2.16 1.07
CA LEU A 280 15.32 1.97 -0.34
C LEU A 280 15.02 0.54 -0.76
N TYR A 281 14.25 0.41 -1.83
CA TYR A 281 13.86 -0.88 -2.41
C TYR A 281 14.25 -0.91 -3.89
N PHE A 282 15.06 -1.87 -4.28
CA PHE A 282 15.50 -2.09 -5.65
C PHE A 282 14.88 -3.39 -6.17
N GLY A 283 13.83 -3.27 -6.95
CA GLY A 283 13.04 -4.40 -7.48
C GLY A 283 13.45 -4.88 -8.87
N ARG A 284 14.45 -4.23 -9.49
CA ARG A 284 15.04 -4.60 -10.78
C ARG A 284 16.55 -4.40 -10.72
N SER A 285 17.25 -4.66 -11.82
CA SER A 285 18.73 -4.58 -11.88
C SER A 285 19.28 -3.25 -11.35
N VAL A 286 20.14 -3.34 -10.36
CA VAL A 286 20.90 -2.21 -9.82
C VAL A 286 22.39 -2.53 -9.87
N SER A 287 23.22 -1.60 -10.32
CA SER A 287 24.65 -1.83 -10.42
C SER A 287 25.35 -1.72 -9.06
N LYS A 288 26.53 -2.35 -8.95
CA LYS A 288 27.43 -2.19 -7.80
C LYS A 288 27.78 -0.73 -7.54
N ASP A 289 28.02 0.03 -8.61
CA ASP A 289 28.34 1.47 -8.52
C ASP A 289 27.21 2.25 -7.85
N VAL A 290 25.95 1.99 -8.22
CA VAL A 290 24.78 2.60 -7.59
C VAL A 290 24.69 2.25 -6.10
N LEU A 291 24.88 0.98 -5.73
CA LEU A 291 24.86 0.56 -4.33
C LEU A 291 26.05 1.15 -3.54
N GLY A 292 27.22 1.26 -4.18
CA GLY A 292 28.36 1.99 -3.60
C GLY A 292 28.05 3.46 -3.31
N ARG A 293 27.34 4.13 -4.23
CA ARG A 293 26.85 5.52 -4.02
C ARG A 293 25.82 5.60 -2.92
N VAL A 294 24.89 4.66 -2.80
CA VAL A 294 23.92 4.60 -1.70
C VAL A 294 24.58 4.64 -0.33
N GLY A 295 25.62 3.81 -0.12
CA GLY A 295 26.40 3.83 1.13
C GLY A 295 27.05 5.17 1.43
N MET A 296 27.31 6.01 0.42
CA MET A 296 27.91 7.33 0.58
C MET A 296 26.90 8.47 0.74
N THR A 297 25.75 8.35 0.07
CA THR A 297 24.78 9.44 -0.08
C THR A 297 23.52 9.29 0.76
N CYS A 298 23.32 8.16 1.43
CA CYS A 298 22.11 7.90 2.22
C CYS A 298 22.42 7.65 3.71
N PRO A 299 22.93 8.64 4.46
CA PRO A 299 23.35 8.44 5.86
C PRO A 299 22.19 8.16 6.81
N ARG A 300 20.94 8.45 6.39
CA ARG A 300 19.73 8.23 7.17
C ARG A 300 19.10 6.85 6.94
N LEU A 301 19.71 6.01 6.13
CA LEU A 301 19.16 4.72 5.72
C LEU A 301 18.85 3.83 6.94
N VAL A 302 17.59 3.38 7.01
CA VAL A 302 17.04 2.50 8.05
C VAL A 302 16.80 1.11 7.48
N GLU A 303 16.33 1.05 6.23
CA GLU A 303 16.00 -0.20 5.55
C GLU A 303 16.51 -0.20 4.11
N LEU A 304 17.10 -1.32 3.70
CA LEU A 304 17.56 -1.56 2.34
C LEU A 304 17.09 -2.92 1.86
N VAL A 305 16.44 -2.96 0.70
CA VAL A 305 16.07 -4.20 0.02
C VAL A 305 16.64 -4.20 -1.40
N VAL A 306 17.35 -5.25 -1.73
CA VAL A 306 17.91 -5.48 -3.07
C VAL A 306 17.40 -6.82 -3.58
N CYS A 307 16.49 -6.76 -4.56
CA CYS A 307 15.95 -7.92 -5.29
C CYS A 307 16.28 -7.72 -6.77
N ALA A 308 17.53 -7.98 -7.17
CA ALA A 308 18.01 -7.69 -8.51
C ALA A 308 18.84 -8.84 -9.06
N ASN A 309 18.49 -9.31 -10.24
CA ASN A 309 19.13 -10.42 -10.94
C ASN A 309 20.57 -10.11 -11.36
N GLY A 310 21.47 -11.06 -11.14
CA GLY A 310 22.76 -11.12 -11.82
C GLY A 310 23.81 -10.12 -11.36
N LEU A 311 23.70 -9.59 -10.16
CA LEU A 311 24.75 -8.78 -9.56
C LEU A 311 25.95 -9.66 -9.16
N ARG A 312 27.15 -9.19 -9.49
CA ARG A 312 28.40 -9.77 -8.98
C ARG A 312 28.49 -9.52 -7.47
N PRO A 313 29.34 -10.27 -6.72
CA PRO A 313 29.42 -10.13 -5.27
C PRO A 313 29.46 -8.67 -4.80
N LEU A 314 28.55 -8.34 -3.89
CA LEU A 314 28.34 -6.99 -3.34
C LEU A 314 29.15 -6.76 -2.06
N ASP A 315 30.25 -7.43 -1.90
CA ASP A 315 31.02 -7.49 -0.65
C ASP A 315 31.45 -6.09 -0.15
N GLU A 316 32.08 -5.32 -1.02
CA GLU A 316 32.58 -3.97 -0.66
C GLU A 316 31.46 -2.98 -0.42
N GLU A 317 30.41 -3.04 -1.25
CA GLU A 317 29.24 -2.17 -1.16
C GLU A 317 28.49 -2.40 0.15
N LEU A 318 28.32 -3.66 0.54
CA LEU A 318 27.65 -4.04 1.78
C LEU A 318 28.44 -3.57 3.01
N ILE A 319 29.76 -3.76 3.02
CA ILE A 319 30.62 -3.27 4.09
C ILE A 319 30.55 -1.74 4.20
N ARG A 320 30.62 -1.03 3.08
CA ARG A 320 30.51 0.43 3.03
C ARG A 320 29.18 0.92 3.58
N ILE A 321 28.08 0.25 3.25
CA ILE A 321 26.74 0.56 3.80
C ILE A 321 26.73 0.34 5.32
N ALA A 322 27.30 -0.74 5.82
CA ALA A 322 27.40 -0.99 7.27
C ALA A 322 28.20 0.09 8.01
N GLU A 323 29.27 0.57 7.37
CA GLU A 323 30.14 1.63 7.91
C GLU A 323 29.46 3.00 7.97
N ARG A 324 28.73 3.35 6.92
CA ARG A 324 28.21 4.71 6.72
C ARG A 324 26.78 4.89 7.22
N CYS A 325 25.91 3.90 7.02
CA CYS A 325 24.51 3.96 7.37
C CYS A 325 24.27 3.51 8.81
N LYS A 326 24.53 4.38 9.77
CA LYS A 326 24.50 4.04 11.22
C LYS A 326 23.10 3.72 11.75
N ASN A 327 22.06 4.14 11.04
CA ASN A 327 20.66 3.88 11.40
C ASN A 327 20.09 2.59 10.75
N LEU A 328 20.89 1.87 9.94
CA LEU A 328 20.43 0.66 9.27
C LEU A 328 20.00 -0.39 10.29
N SER A 329 18.73 -0.76 10.25
CA SER A 329 18.09 -1.73 11.15
C SER A 329 17.38 -2.87 10.43
N ALA A 330 17.21 -2.76 9.12
CA ALA A 330 16.59 -3.80 8.29
C ALA A 330 17.32 -3.92 6.94
N ILE A 331 17.58 -5.14 6.53
CA ILE A 331 18.13 -5.44 5.20
C ILE A 331 17.50 -6.69 4.63
N GLY A 332 17.20 -6.67 3.33
CA GLY A 332 16.75 -7.80 2.55
C GLY A 332 17.59 -7.95 1.29
N LEU A 333 18.11 -9.15 1.04
CA LEU A 333 18.87 -9.47 -0.15
C LEU A 333 18.26 -10.70 -0.83
N GLY A 334 17.89 -10.55 -2.10
CA GLY A 334 17.46 -11.60 -3.00
C GLY A 334 18.09 -11.38 -4.38
N GLU A 335 18.22 -12.42 -5.18
CA GLU A 335 18.70 -12.39 -6.56
C GLU A 335 20.00 -11.57 -6.77
N CYS A 336 20.90 -11.56 -5.78
CA CYS A 336 22.22 -10.96 -5.80
C CYS A 336 23.24 -11.91 -5.17
N GLU A 337 24.51 -11.56 -5.15
CA GLU A 337 25.58 -12.39 -4.63
C GLU A 337 26.36 -11.66 -3.53
N VAL A 338 26.66 -12.37 -2.43
CA VAL A 338 27.52 -11.88 -1.35
C VAL A 338 28.39 -13.05 -0.85
N SER A 339 29.70 -12.87 -0.69
CA SER A 339 30.53 -13.90 -0.10
C SER A 339 30.20 -14.10 1.38
N CYS A 340 30.28 -15.34 1.85
CA CYS A 340 30.02 -15.67 3.25
C CYS A 340 30.90 -14.85 4.21
N SER A 341 32.17 -14.63 3.88
CA SER A 341 33.10 -13.83 4.67
C SER A 341 32.64 -12.36 4.78
N ALA A 342 32.26 -11.73 3.67
CA ALA A 342 31.79 -10.36 3.66
C ALA A 342 30.46 -10.22 4.42
N PHE A 343 29.57 -11.19 4.27
CA PHE A 343 28.33 -11.19 5.00
C PHE A 343 28.51 -11.29 6.52
N VAL A 344 29.39 -12.19 6.99
CA VAL A 344 29.73 -12.26 8.41
C VAL A 344 30.33 -10.95 8.91
N GLU A 345 31.25 -10.33 8.13
CA GLU A 345 31.84 -9.05 8.49
C GLU A 345 30.78 -7.93 8.58
N PHE A 346 29.87 -7.87 7.61
CA PHE A 346 28.72 -6.96 7.64
C PHE A 346 27.92 -7.13 8.94
N VAL A 347 27.56 -8.37 9.29
CA VAL A 347 26.78 -8.64 10.51
C VAL A 347 27.57 -8.33 11.79
N LYS A 348 28.89 -8.52 11.81
CA LYS A 348 29.74 -8.08 12.93
C LYS A 348 29.65 -6.57 13.15
N MET A 349 29.62 -5.79 12.07
CA MET A 349 29.58 -4.34 12.13
C MET A 349 28.23 -3.77 12.54
N CYS A 350 27.13 -4.41 12.15
CA CYS A 350 25.79 -3.86 12.31
C CYS A 350 24.76 -4.81 12.96
N GLY A 351 25.11 -6.06 13.21
CA GLY A 351 24.16 -7.08 13.69
C GLY A 351 23.44 -6.71 14.97
N GLY A 352 24.10 -6.05 15.92
CA GLY A 352 23.48 -5.61 17.18
C GLY A 352 22.37 -4.57 17.03
N ARG A 353 22.26 -3.90 15.87
CA ARG A 353 21.20 -2.94 15.57
C ARG A 353 20.17 -3.45 14.55
N LEU A 354 20.44 -4.59 13.90
CA LEU A 354 19.52 -5.19 12.92
C LEU A 354 18.32 -5.83 13.61
N SER A 355 17.15 -5.28 13.39
CA SER A 355 15.87 -5.88 13.79
C SER A 355 15.41 -6.93 12.77
N GLN A 356 15.69 -6.70 11.48
CA GLN A 356 15.36 -7.59 10.38
C GLN A 356 16.56 -7.87 9.48
N LEU A 357 16.77 -9.15 9.20
CA LEU A 357 17.82 -9.65 8.32
C LEU A 357 17.24 -10.79 7.48
N SER A 358 16.75 -10.46 6.30
CA SER A 358 16.11 -11.39 5.37
C SER A 358 17.00 -11.59 4.16
N ILE A 359 17.67 -12.75 4.12
CA ILE A 359 18.64 -13.10 3.07
C ILE A 359 18.22 -14.43 2.48
N MET A 360 18.04 -14.50 1.17
CA MET A 360 17.81 -15.76 0.47
C MET A 360 19.09 -16.60 0.48
N GLU A 361 18.95 -17.92 0.62
CA GLU A 361 20.12 -18.82 0.73
C GLU A 361 21.03 -18.74 -0.51
N GLU A 362 20.43 -18.62 -1.70
CA GLU A 362 21.16 -18.49 -2.96
C GLU A 362 21.99 -17.22 -3.10
N VAL A 363 21.76 -16.20 -2.26
CA VAL A 363 22.57 -14.97 -2.22
C VAL A 363 23.97 -15.24 -1.67
N LEU A 364 24.10 -16.24 -0.81
CA LEU A 364 25.33 -16.50 -0.06
C LEU A 364 26.26 -17.41 -0.85
N ILE A 365 27.44 -16.90 -1.18
CA ILE A 365 28.50 -17.66 -1.90
C ILE A 365 29.50 -18.19 -0.88
N PRO A 366 29.61 -19.53 -0.73
CA PRO A 366 30.63 -20.11 0.12
C PRO A 366 32.06 -19.70 -0.32
N ASP A 367 32.92 -19.50 0.63
CA ASP A 367 34.31 -19.15 0.39
C ASP A 367 35.28 -20.05 1.21
N GLN A 368 36.58 -19.74 1.19
CA GLN A 368 37.58 -20.54 1.91
C GLN A 368 37.39 -20.50 3.43
N LYS A 369 36.69 -19.51 3.96
CA LYS A 369 36.58 -19.28 5.40
C LYS A 369 35.28 -19.82 5.98
N TYR A 370 34.18 -19.71 5.23
CA TYR A 370 32.86 -20.12 5.70
C TYR A 370 32.10 -20.92 4.63
N SER A 371 31.57 -22.08 5.05
CA SER A 371 30.56 -22.84 4.30
C SER A 371 29.14 -22.35 4.62
N LEU A 372 28.18 -22.75 3.79
CA LEU A 372 26.76 -22.45 4.05
C LEU A 372 26.25 -23.06 5.37
N GLU A 373 26.80 -24.22 5.76
CA GLU A 373 26.42 -24.86 7.02
C GLU A 373 26.92 -24.10 8.25
N GLN A 374 28.04 -23.39 8.13
CA GLN A 374 28.67 -22.66 9.23
C GLN A 374 28.15 -21.25 9.39
N ILE A 375 27.68 -20.64 8.29
CA ILE A 375 27.35 -19.21 8.27
C ILE A 375 26.21 -18.87 9.23
N HIS A 376 25.20 -19.71 9.35
CA HIS A 376 24.04 -19.43 10.24
C HIS A 376 24.46 -19.35 11.71
N TRP A 377 25.45 -20.13 12.15
CA TRP A 377 25.99 -20.06 13.50
C TRP A 377 26.72 -18.76 13.76
N GLU A 378 27.61 -18.37 12.85
CA GLU A 378 28.41 -17.14 12.97
C GLU A 378 27.48 -15.90 12.91
N VAL A 379 26.53 -15.89 12.00
CA VAL A 379 25.53 -14.80 11.90
C VAL A 379 24.68 -14.73 13.17
N SER A 380 24.13 -15.85 13.64
CA SER A 380 23.32 -15.90 14.87
C SER A 380 24.08 -15.38 16.09
N LYS A 381 25.36 -15.73 16.21
CA LYS A 381 26.25 -15.26 17.28
C LYS A 381 26.37 -13.73 17.30
N HIS A 382 26.55 -13.10 16.15
CA HIS A 382 26.71 -11.64 16.05
C HIS A 382 25.38 -10.86 16.09
N LEU A 383 24.26 -11.51 15.72
CA LEU A 383 22.92 -10.97 15.89
C LEU A 383 22.41 -11.06 17.33
N GLY A 384 22.96 -11.97 18.14
CA GLY A 384 22.44 -12.29 19.46
C GLY A 384 21.12 -13.05 19.48
N ARG A 385 20.69 -13.60 18.35
CA ARG A 385 19.49 -14.42 18.18
C ARG A 385 19.69 -15.44 17.07
N VAL A 386 18.87 -16.52 17.10
CA VAL A 386 18.90 -17.54 16.05
C VAL A 386 18.47 -16.91 14.72
N TRP A 387 19.24 -17.16 13.69
CA TRP A 387 19.00 -16.73 12.33
C TRP A 387 19.24 -17.87 11.34
N PHE A 388 18.39 -17.95 10.33
CA PHE A 388 18.55 -18.83 9.17
C PHE A 388 18.27 -18.02 7.89
N PRO A 389 18.87 -18.40 6.74
CA PRO A 389 18.48 -17.83 5.46
C PRO A 389 16.99 -18.05 5.17
N ASP A 390 16.35 -17.04 4.63
CA ASP A 390 14.94 -17.12 4.24
C ASP A 390 14.78 -17.74 2.85
N MET A 391 13.67 -18.43 2.62
CA MET A 391 13.33 -18.93 1.28
C MET A 391 12.77 -17.82 0.38
N MET A 392 12.12 -16.84 0.93
CA MET A 392 11.68 -15.58 0.26
C MET A 392 11.43 -14.49 1.29
N PRO A 393 11.99 -13.30 1.14
CA PRO A 393 11.57 -12.15 1.94
C PRO A 393 10.12 -11.78 1.59
N THR A 394 9.27 -11.63 2.59
CA THR A 394 7.89 -11.09 2.42
C THR A 394 7.93 -9.58 2.58
N TRP A 395 7.88 -8.86 1.45
CA TRP A 395 7.87 -7.39 1.39
C TRP A 395 6.50 -6.81 1.09
#